data_1da430f7b65203fec7a97b5d92eac949
#
_entry.id   1da430f7b65203fec7a97b5d92eac949
#
_cell.length_a   1.000
_cell.length_b   1.000
_cell.length_c   1.000
_cell.angle_alpha   90.00
_cell.angle_beta   90.00
_cell.angle_gamma   90.00
#
_symmetry.space_group_name_H-M   'P 1'
#
loop_
_entity.id
_entity.type
_entity.pdbx_description
1 polymer ?
#
loop_
_entity_poly.entity_id
_entity_poly.type
_entity_poly.pdbx_seq_one_letter_code
_entity_poly.pdbx_strand_id
1 'polypeptide(L)'
;MKILFSPSEAKFKDGIDESFNKNSFVFPELFDARLEIITKYQEFINKASNDEIIKLFGTKKQDVVDYYSNDIFERNTKKVIQRYDGVAYDYLKYEELTKNEQQYIDENVMIFSNLFGPILAGDSGLPDYKLKQGEKLDGQAVEVFYKEHFTSAIDAYLENEDVLDLRAGFYEKFYKLSKPYTTMKFIKDGKVVSHWAKAYRGIILNTISKNNINSIEELMNLKINNLVISEIKESKNKKEIIYNIV
;
A
#
# COMPACT_ATOMS: atom_id res chain seq x y z
N MET A 1 -17.16 -0.86 -2.13
CA MET A 1 -16.34 -0.08 -1.18
C MET A 1 -14.87 -0.22 -1.56
N LYS A 2 -14.11 0.85 -1.65
CA LYS A 2 -12.67 0.81 -1.95
C LYS A 2 -11.85 1.02 -0.68
N ILE A 3 -10.71 0.33 -0.61
CA ILE A 3 -9.86 0.32 0.58
C ILE A 3 -8.47 0.82 0.19
N LEU A 4 -8.00 1.87 0.87
CA LEU A 4 -6.64 2.38 0.70
C LEU A 4 -5.72 1.75 1.74
N PHE A 5 -4.56 1.23 1.30
CA PHE A 5 -3.68 0.44 2.14
C PHE A 5 -2.22 0.84 2.01
N SER A 6 -1.43 0.55 3.04
CA SER A 6 0.01 0.80 3.04
C SER A 6 0.78 -0.39 2.46
N PRO A 7 1.88 -0.15 1.74
CA PRO A 7 2.81 -1.20 1.36
C PRO A 7 3.61 -1.71 2.58
N SER A 8 4.45 -2.71 2.35
CA SER A 8 5.53 -3.09 3.27
C SER A 8 6.90 -2.80 2.67
N GLU A 9 7.90 -2.58 3.53
CA GLU A 9 9.30 -2.50 3.08
C GLU A 9 9.85 -3.88 2.68
N ALA A 10 9.47 -4.93 3.41
CA ALA A 10 9.82 -6.29 3.08
C ALA A 10 8.98 -6.81 1.91
N LYS A 11 9.60 -7.61 1.05
CA LYS A 11 9.00 -8.22 -0.13
C LYS A 11 9.56 -9.61 -0.34
N PHE A 12 8.73 -10.51 -0.86
CA PHE A 12 9.18 -11.80 -1.36
C PHE A 12 10.03 -11.60 -2.62
N LYS A 13 11.11 -12.37 -2.76
CA LYS A 13 12.04 -12.27 -3.89
C LYS A 13 11.66 -13.13 -5.09
N ASP A 14 10.83 -14.17 -4.86
CA ASP A 14 10.31 -15.05 -5.90
C ASP A 14 9.34 -14.31 -6.84
N GLY A 15 9.08 -14.85 -8.00
CA GLY A 15 8.18 -14.28 -8.99
C GLY A 15 8.26 -15.00 -10.32
N ILE A 16 7.58 -14.45 -11.33
CA ILE A 16 7.65 -14.92 -12.71
C ILE A 16 8.68 -14.07 -13.47
N ASP A 17 9.35 -14.70 -14.42
CA ASP A 17 10.36 -14.03 -15.27
C ASP A 17 9.66 -13.26 -16.41
N GLU A 18 8.92 -12.24 -16.03
CA GLU A 18 8.20 -11.34 -16.93
C GLU A 18 8.42 -9.90 -16.50
N SER A 19 8.69 -9.02 -17.45
CA SER A 19 8.81 -7.59 -17.21
C SER A 19 7.44 -6.93 -17.08
N PHE A 20 7.35 -5.90 -16.26
CA PHE A 20 6.13 -5.08 -16.17
C PHE A 20 5.95 -4.19 -17.39
N ASN A 21 4.71 -3.87 -17.70
CA ASN A 21 4.30 -3.01 -18.81
C ASN A 21 3.06 -2.18 -18.44
N LYS A 22 2.53 -1.40 -19.37
CA LYS A 22 1.38 -0.53 -19.13
C LYS A 22 0.10 -1.26 -18.64
N ASN A 23 -0.05 -2.54 -19.00
CA ASN A 23 -1.22 -3.33 -18.59
C ASN A 23 -1.01 -4.05 -17.24
N SER A 24 0.19 -3.93 -16.66
CA SER A 24 0.52 -4.56 -15.38
C SER A 24 -0.07 -3.83 -14.18
N PHE A 25 -0.56 -2.59 -14.36
CA PHE A 25 -1.02 -1.74 -13.26
C PHE A 25 -2.29 -0.98 -13.61
N VAL A 26 -3.06 -0.65 -12.59
CA VAL A 26 -4.17 0.30 -12.67
C VAL A 26 -3.67 1.65 -13.25
N PHE A 27 -4.53 2.35 -13.97
CA PHE A 27 -4.25 3.61 -14.68
C PHE A 27 -3.20 3.44 -15.79
N PRO A 28 -3.45 2.58 -16.80
CA PRO A 28 -2.50 2.34 -17.89
C PRO A 28 -2.22 3.61 -18.71
N GLU A 29 -3.12 4.59 -18.71
CA GLU A 29 -2.93 5.92 -19.33
C GLU A 29 -1.89 6.78 -18.60
N LEU A 30 -1.57 6.48 -17.34
CA LEU A 30 -0.54 7.16 -16.54
C LEU A 30 0.76 6.33 -16.44
N PHE A 31 0.90 5.29 -17.27
CA PHE A 31 2.06 4.43 -17.23
C PHE A 31 3.36 5.19 -17.53
N ASP A 32 3.35 6.13 -18.46
CA ASP A 32 4.52 6.93 -18.81
C ASP A 32 5.02 7.77 -17.62
N ALA A 33 4.10 8.36 -16.85
CA ALA A 33 4.46 9.05 -15.61
C ALA A 33 5.04 8.08 -14.56
N ARG A 34 4.47 6.88 -14.43
CA ARG A 34 5.01 5.83 -13.56
C ARG A 34 6.41 5.41 -14.02
N LEU A 35 6.61 5.21 -15.31
CA LEU A 35 7.88 4.83 -15.91
C LEU A 35 8.95 5.91 -15.69
N GLU A 36 8.59 7.20 -15.75
CA GLU A 36 9.49 8.31 -15.47
C GLU A 36 10.14 8.18 -14.09
N ILE A 37 9.34 7.96 -13.03
CA ILE A 37 9.89 7.86 -11.68
C ILE A 37 10.70 6.57 -11.46
N ILE A 38 10.31 5.46 -12.10
CA ILE A 38 11.06 4.21 -12.05
C ILE A 38 12.40 4.33 -12.77
N THR A 39 12.42 5.00 -13.91
CA THR A 39 13.66 5.29 -14.66
C THR A 39 14.59 6.18 -13.84
N LYS A 40 14.09 7.25 -13.23
CA LYS A 40 14.88 8.09 -12.30
C LYS A 40 15.46 7.29 -11.14
N TYR A 41 14.71 6.34 -10.61
CA TYR A 41 15.21 5.45 -9.54
C TYR A 41 16.40 4.62 -10.05
N GLN A 42 16.28 3.99 -11.22
CA GLN A 42 17.38 3.20 -11.79
C GLN A 42 18.58 4.06 -12.17
N GLU A 43 18.35 5.22 -12.76
CA GLU A 43 19.44 6.17 -13.08
C GLU A 43 20.16 6.68 -11.82
N PHE A 44 19.42 6.95 -10.75
CA PHE A 44 20.01 7.32 -9.46
C PHE A 44 20.93 6.21 -8.95
N ILE A 45 20.46 4.97 -8.93
CA ILE A 45 21.26 3.81 -8.49
C ILE A 45 22.53 3.67 -9.32
N ASN A 46 22.45 3.85 -10.63
CA ASN A 46 23.60 3.70 -11.54
C ASN A 46 24.69 4.77 -11.34
N LYS A 47 24.34 5.92 -10.76
CA LYS A 47 25.25 7.08 -10.60
C LYS A 47 25.67 7.33 -9.15
N ALA A 48 24.85 6.87 -8.19
CA ALA A 48 25.02 7.17 -6.77
C ALA A 48 26.23 6.47 -6.17
N SER A 49 26.85 7.11 -5.20
CA SER A 49 27.84 6.49 -4.33
C SER A 49 27.21 5.42 -3.43
N ASN A 50 28.03 4.51 -2.91
CA ASN A 50 27.56 3.47 -1.99
C ASN A 50 26.82 4.04 -0.76
N ASP A 51 27.29 5.18 -0.23
CA ASP A 51 26.65 5.84 0.92
C ASP A 51 25.26 6.38 0.58
N GLU A 52 25.07 6.93 -0.63
CA GLU A 52 23.76 7.38 -1.11
C GLU A 52 22.81 6.23 -1.34
N ILE A 53 23.28 5.10 -1.86
CA ILE A 53 22.48 3.87 -2.02
C ILE A 53 22.09 3.29 -0.65
N ILE A 54 23.02 3.23 0.31
CA ILE A 54 22.74 2.83 1.69
C ILE A 54 21.62 3.68 2.30
N LYS A 55 21.67 4.99 2.07
CA LYS A 55 20.64 5.93 2.53
C LYS A 55 19.31 5.66 1.82
N LEU A 56 19.33 5.53 0.50
CA LEU A 56 18.14 5.26 -0.33
C LEU A 56 17.42 3.97 0.08
N PHE A 57 18.19 2.91 0.35
CA PHE A 57 17.65 1.61 0.74
C PHE A 57 17.38 1.50 2.25
N GLY A 58 17.94 2.40 3.07
CA GLY A 58 17.80 2.36 4.52
C GLY A 58 18.47 1.14 5.17
N THR A 59 19.55 0.62 4.58
CA THR A 59 20.29 -0.55 5.08
C THR A 59 21.78 -0.43 4.82
N LYS A 60 22.59 -0.92 5.77
CA LYS A 60 24.06 -1.00 5.66
C LYS A 60 24.55 -2.41 5.29
N LYS A 61 23.64 -3.36 5.07
CA LYS A 61 24.00 -4.73 4.70
C LYS A 61 24.42 -4.75 3.23
N GLN A 62 25.68 -5.01 2.96
CA GLN A 62 26.25 -4.92 1.61
C GLN A 62 25.59 -5.91 0.63
N ASP A 63 25.30 -7.13 1.07
CA ASP A 63 24.59 -8.13 0.30
C ASP A 63 23.20 -7.66 -0.17
N VAL A 64 22.52 -6.86 0.66
CA VAL A 64 21.23 -6.26 0.32
C VAL A 64 21.42 -5.09 -0.64
N VAL A 65 22.45 -4.26 -0.41
CA VAL A 65 22.81 -3.15 -1.31
C VAL A 65 23.15 -3.68 -2.70
N ASP A 66 24.02 -4.67 -2.80
CA ASP A 66 24.43 -5.28 -4.06
C ASP A 66 23.24 -5.90 -4.80
N TYR A 67 22.37 -6.61 -4.08
CA TYR A 67 21.18 -7.22 -4.67
C TYR A 67 20.25 -6.17 -5.29
N TYR A 68 19.90 -5.09 -4.56
CA TYR A 68 18.94 -4.09 -5.05
C TYR A 68 19.55 -3.04 -5.98
N SER A 69 20.87 -3.02 -6.18
CA SER A 69 21.55 -2.17 -7.17
C SER A 69 21.49 -2.72 -8.59
N ASN A 70 21.03 -3.97 -8.78
CA ASN A 70 20.80 -4.51 -10.11
C ASN A 70 19.58 -3.86 -10.79
N ASP A 71 19.53 -3.96 -12.13
CA ASP A 71 18.48 -3.35 -12.94
C ASP A 71 17.07 -3.80 -12.52
N ILE A 72 16.22 -2.83 -12.21
CA ILE A 72 14.83 -3.08 -11.80
C ILE A 72 13.98 -3.63 -12.94
N PHE A 73 14.32 -3.31 -14.19
CA PHE A 73 13.59 -3.75 -15.37
C PHE A 73 13.83 -5.22 -15.73
N GLU A 74 14.91 -5.81 -15.21
CA GLU A 74 15.26 -7.24 -15.37
C GLU A 74 14.78 -8.11 -14.21
N ARG A 75 14.09 -7.52 -13.21
CA ARG A 75 13.62 -8.27 -12.05
C ARG A 75 12.33 -9.01 -12.35
N ASN A 76 12.22 -10.21 -11.80
CA ASN A 76 10.96 -10.96 -11.81
C ASN A 76 9.82 -10.15 -11.17
N THR A 77 8.62 -10.32 -11.70
CA THR A 77 7.42 -9.66 -11.21
C THR A 77 6.50 -10.63 -10.46
N LYS A 78 5.63 -10.07 -9.65
CA LYS A 78 4.64 -10.83 -8.88
C LYS A 78 3.39 -9.98 -8.71
N LYS A 79 2.24 -10.65 -8.48
CA LYS A 79 1.02 -9.96 -8.07
C LYS A 79 1.31 -9.07 -6.85
N VAL A 80 0.82 -7.84 -6.86
CA VAL A 80 1.13 -6.82 -5.85
C VAL A 80 0.90 -7.31 -4.43
N ILE A 81 -0.28 -7.88 -4.15
CA ILE A 81 -0.62 -8.35 -2.80
C ILE A 81 0.29 -9.51 -2.34
N GLN A 82 0.76 -10.32 -3.26
CA GLN A 82 1.67 -11.45 -2.99
C GLN A 82 3.14 -11.03 -2.95
N ARG A 83 3.48 -9.86 -3.47
CA ARG A 83 4.84 -9.31 -3.43
C ARG A 83 5.21 -8.80 -2.04
N TYR A 84 4.27 -8.19 -1.33
CA TYR A 84 4.54 -7.62 -0.02
C TYR A 84 4.59 -8.67 1.08
N ASP A 85 5.60 -8.54 1.95
CA ASP A 85 5.82 -9.33 3.16
C ASP A 85 5.78 -8.39 4.38
N GLY A 86 5.30 -8.87 5.53
CA GLY A 86 5.28 -8.11 6.77
C GLY A 86 3.96 -8.15 7.51
N VAL A 87 3.97 -7.60 8.74
CA VAL A 87 2.93 -7.82 9.76
C VAL A 87 1.50 -7.69 9.25
N ALA A 88 1.17 -6.66 8.47
CA ALA A 88 -0.19 -6.50 7.97
C ALA A 88 -0.56 -7.60 6.95
N TYR A 89 0.38 -8.00 6.13
CA TYR A 89 0.22 -9.05 5.12
C TYR A 89 0.18 -10.44 5.75
N ASP A 90 0.98 -10.68 6.81
CA ASP A 90 0.94 -11.93 7.60
C ASP A 90 -0.46 -12.14 8.23
N TYR A 91 -1.06 -11.06 8.73
CA TYR A 91 -2.40 -11.12 9.32
C TYR A 91 -3.54 -11.08 8.29
N LEU A 92 -3.30 -10.55 7.09
CA LEU A 92 -4.24 -10.67 5.97
C LEU A 92 -4.38 -12.12 5.51
N LYS A 93 -3.28 -12.89 5.53
CA LYS A 93 -3.27 -14.31 5.14
C LYS A 93 -3.89 -14.54 3.76
N TYR A 94 -3.46 -13.76 2.78
CA TYR A 94 -4.05 -13.74 1.45
C TYR A 94 -4.11 -15.13 0.80
N GLU A 95 -3.08 -15.97 0.97
CA GLU A 95 -3.00 -17.31 0.39
C GLU A 95 -3.98 -18.32 1.03
N GLU A 96 -4.47 -18.02 2.25
CA GLU A 96 -5.48 -18.86 2.93
C GLU A 96 -6.92 -18.49 2.52
N LEU A 97 -7.11 -17.41 1.76
CA LEU A 97 -8.42 -16.95 1.29
C LEU A 97 -8.92 -17.80 0.12
N THR A 98 -10.23 -17.97 0.01
CA THR A 98 -10.87 -18.55 -1.17
C THR A 98 -10.68 -17.65 -2.38
N LYS A 99 -10.88 -18.17 -3.59
CA LYS A 99 -10.76 -17.40 -4.84
C LYS A 99 -11.64 -16.14 -4.87
N ASN A 100 -12.87 -16.23 -4.35
CA ASN A 100 -13.78 -15.08 -4.31
C ASN A 100 -13.30 -14.02 -3.31
N GLU A 101 -12.78 -14.44 -2.15
CA GLU A 101 -12.21 -13.54 -1.15
C GLU A 101 -10.93 -12.88 -1.65
N GLN A 102 -10.07 -13.63 -2.37
CA GLN A 102 -8.89 -13.08 -3.05
C GLN A 102 -9.29 -12.06 -4.12
N GLN A 103 -10.28 -12.38 -4.95
CA GLN A 103 -10.80 -11.46 -5.97
C GLN A 103 -11.33 -10.17 -5.34
N TYR A 104 -12.03 -10.27 -4.21
CA TYR A 104 -12.47 -9.08 -3.47
C TYR A 104 -11.29 -8.17 -3.11
N ILE A 105 -10.19 -8.72 -2.56
CA ILE A 105 -8.98 -7.97 -2.24
C ILE A 105 -8.35 -7.38 -3.50
N ASP A 106 -8.19 -8.19 -4.53
CA ASP A 106 -7.56 -7.81 -5.80
C ASP A 106 -8.22 -6.59 -6.45
N GLU A 107 -9.55 -6.51 -6.41
CA GLU A 107 -10.35 -5.47 -7.08
C GLU A 107 -10.60 -4.22 -6.22
N ASN A 108 -10.54 -4.35 -4.89
CA ASN A 108 -10.98 -3.29 -4.00
C ASN A 108 -9.88 -2.64 -3.16
N VAL A 109 -8.67 -3.22 -3.11
CA VAL A 109 -7.58 -2.68 -2.29
C VAL A 109 -6.55 -1.97 -3.17
N MET A 110 -6.38 -0.66 -2.94
CA MET A 110 -5.32 0.15 -3.54
C MET A 110 -4.17 0.32 -2.56
N ILE A 111 -2.98 -0.10 -2.96
CA ILE A 111 -1.75 -0.04 -2.17
C ILE A 111 -0.88 1.11 -2.70
N PHE A 112 -0.36 1.94 -1.77
CA PHE A 112 0.50 3.08 -2.12
C PHE A 112 1.97 2.67 -2.03
N SER A 113 2.49 2.11 -3.10
CA SER A 113 3.88 1.67 -3.23
C SER A 113 4.87 2.85 -3.15
N ASN A 114 5.99 2.68 -2.42
CA ASN A 114 7.00 3.74 -2.31
C ASN A 114 7.63 4.13 -3.66
N LEU A 115 7.74 3.21 -4.61
CA LEU A 115 8.33 3.47 -5.93
C LEU A 115 7.29 3.45 -7.05
N PHE A 116 6.30 2.56 -6.98
CA PHE A 116 5.29 2.37 -8.04
C PHE A 116 4.03 3.22 -7.82
N GLY A 117 3.92 3.95 -6.70
CA GLY A 117 2.76 4.79 -6.39
C GLY A 117 1.48 3.99 -6.14
N PRO A 118 0.30 4.52 -6.55
CA PRO A 118 -0.98 3.83 -6.37
C PRO A 118 -1.09 2.66 -7.34
N ILE A 119 -1.26 1.45 -6.80
CA ILE A 119 -1.43 0.18 -7.53
C ILE A 119 -2.51 -0.66 -6.86
N LEU A 120 -3.22 -1.50 -7.61
CA LEU A 120 -4.20 -2.42 -7.03
C LEU A 120 -3.51 -3.67 -6.48
N ALA A 121 -4.13 -4.28 -5.48
CA ALA A 121 -3.68 -5.54 -4.91
C ALA A 121 -3.57 -6.67 -5.95
N GLY A 122 -4.47 -6.67 -6.93
CA GLY A 122 -4.54 -7.63 -8.03
C GLY A 122 -3.60 -7.35 -9.20
N ASP A 123 -2.96 -6.18 -9.27
CA ASP A 123 -2.01 -5.86 -10.35
C ASP A 123 -0.86 -6.87 -10.38
N SER A 124 -0.39 -7.25 -11.58
CA SER A 124 0.49 -8.43 -11.75
C SER A 124 1.97 -8.12 -11.86
N GLY A 125 2.35 -6.87 -12.05
CA GLY A 125 3.69 -6.50 -12.53
C GLY A 125 4.64 -5.94 -11.47
N LEU A 126 4.47 -6.18 -10.17
CA LEU A 126 5.33 -5.56 -9.16
C LEU A 126 6.66 -6.31 -9.01
N PRO A 127 7.81 -5.70 -9.39
CA PRO A 127 9.11 -6.29 -9.10
C PRO A 127 9.48 -6.16 -7.62
N ASP A 128 10.45 -6.96 -7.18
CA ASP A 128 11.10 -6.76 -5.89
C ASP A 128 12.05 -5.57 -5.97
N TYR A 129 11.78 -4.51 -5.23
CA TYR A 129 12.58 -3.28 -5.17
C TYR A 129 12.77 -2.82 -3.74
N LYS A 130 13.77 -1.98 -3.51
CA LYS A 130 14.00 -1.37 -2.21
C LYS A 130 14.10 0.15 -2.33
N LEU A 131 13.18 0.83 -1.68
CA LEU A 131 13.19 2.28 -1.53
C LEU A 131 12.66 2.61 -0.14
N LYS A 132 13.48 3.22 0.69
CA LYS A 132 13.08 3.62 2.02
C LYS A 132 12.06 4.75 1.93
N GLN A 133 11.04 4.67 2.77
CA GLN A 133 9.97 5.64 2.86
C GLN A 133 10.51 7.07 3.07
N GLY A 134 10.12 7.99 2.17
CA GLY A 134 10.45 9.41 2.26
C GLY A 134 11.82 9.81 1.70
N GLU A 135 12.59 8.87 1.15
CA GLU A 135 13.81 9.23 0.42
C GLU A 135 13.47 9.86 -0.94
N LYS A 136 14.38 10.69 -1.42
CA LYS A 136 14.22 11.45 -2.67
C LYS A 136 15.12 10.89 -3.77
N LEU A 137 14.66 11.00 -4.99
CA LEU A 137 15.42 10.70 -6.20
C LEU A 137 15.86 12.04 -6.84
N ASP A 138 17.14 12.36 -6.80
CA ASP A 138 17.69 13.63 -7.31
C ASP A 138 16.91 14.88 -6.82
N GLY A 139 16.58 14.88 -5.53
CA GLY A 139 15.81 15.98 -4.92
C GLY A 139 14.29 15.88 -5.07
N GLN A 140 13.76 15.01 -5.93
CA GLN A 140 12.34 14.80 -6.13
C GLN A 140 11.77 13.83 -5.10
N ALA A 141 10.77 14.26 -4.35
CA ALA A 141 10.00 13.40 -3.45
C ALA A 141 9.01 12.55 -4.26
N VAL A 142 9.12 11.23 -4.16
CA VAL A 142 8.30 10.29 -4.94
C VAL A 142 6.82 10.42 -4.62
N GLU A 143 6.47 10.59 -3.35
CA GLU A 143 5.10 10.81 -2.93
C GLU A 143 4.47 12.09 -3.49
N VAL A 144 5.25 13.15 -3.66
CA VAL A 144 4.78 14.41 -4.26
C VAL A 144 4.54 14.23 -5.75
N PHE A 145 5.47 13.58 -6.45
CA PHE A 145 5.32 13.25 -7.87
C PHE A 145 4.02 12.48 -8.14
N TYR A 146 3.78 11.39 -7.40
CA TYR A 146 2.56 10.61 -7.58
C TYR A 146 1.30 11.41 -7.23
N LYS A 147 1.34 12.24 -6.21
CA LYS A 147 0.21 13.11 -5.87
C LYS A 147 -0.13 14.05 -7.03
N GLU A 148 0.86 14.67 -7.64
CA GLU A 148 0.65 15.63 -8.75
C GLU A 148 0.05 14.95 -10.00
N HIS A 149 0.51 13.75 -10.33
CA HIS A 149 0.12 13.07 -11.57
C HIS A 149 -1.10 12.16 -11.43
N PHE A 150 -1.34 11.58 -10.24
CA PHE A 150 -2.34 10.52 -10.07
C PHE A 150 -3.62 10.95 -9.31
N THR A 151 -3.64 12.12 -8.67
CA THR A 151 -4.80 12.54 -7.85
C THR A 151 -6.10 12.47 -8.63
N SER A 152 -6.17 13.02 -9.85
CA SER A 152 -7.41 13.05 -10.63
C SER A 152 -7.91 11.65 -11.02
N ALA A 153 -7.00 10.73 -11.34
CA ALA A 153 -7.38 9.35 -11.67
C ALA A 153 -7.89 8.61 -10.42
N ILE A 154 -7.25 8.83 -9.27
CA ILE A 154 -7.71 8.24 -8.00
C ILE A 154 -9.06 8.83 -7.60
N ASP A 155 -9.27 10.14 -7.74
CA ASP A 155 -10.56 10.79 -7.45
C ASP A 155 -11.68 10.17 -8.31
N ALA A 156 -11.44 9.97 -9.61
CA ALA A 156 -12.40 9.32 -10.52
C ALA A 156 -12.66 7.85 -10.13
N TYR A 157 -11.59 7.10 -9.78
CA TYR A 157 -11.71 5.70 -9.32
C TYR A 157 -12.54 5.56 -8.04
N LEU A 158 -12.50 6.56 -7.17
CA LEU A 158 -13.23 6.57 -5.89
C LEU A 158 -14.60 7.27 -5.95
N GLU A 159 -14.99 7.88 -7.08
CA GLU A 159 -16.08 8.87 -7.16
C GLU A 159 -17.38 8.41 -6.49
N ASN A 160 -17.88 7.22 -6.82
CA ASN A 160 -19.15 6.69 -6.33
C ASN A 160 -18.98 5.57 -5.28
N GLU A 161 -17.82 5.50 -4.65
CA GLU A 161 -17.47 4.44 -3.73
C GLU A 161 -17.42 4.91 -2.28
N ASP A 162 -17.85 4.07 -1.36
CA ASP A 162 -17.44 4.18 0.03
C ASP A 162 -15.94 3.95 0.15
N VAL A 163 -15.24 4.74 0.97
CA VAL A 163 -13.79 4.67 1.12
C VAL A 163 -13.41 4.36 2.56
N LEU A 164 -12.68 3.25 2.73
CA LEU A 164 -12.00 2.89 3.97
C LEU A 164 -10.50 3.18 3.84
N ASP A 165 -9.99 4.15 4.57
CA ASP A 165 -8.57 4.49 4.58
C ASP A 165 -7.83 3.81 5.74
N LEU A 166 -7.12 2.73 5.43
CA LEU A 166 -6.26 1.98 6.36
C LEU A 166 -4.78 2.30 6.19
N ARG A 167 -4.42 3.36 5.46
CA ARG A 167 -3.02 3.74 5.30
C ARG A 167 -2.40 4.21 6.62
N ALA A 168 -1.08 4.06 6.73
CA ALA A 168 -0.30 4.80 7.70
C ALA A 168 -0.16 6.26 7.25
N GLY A 169 -0.13 7.21 8.17
CA GLY A 169 -0.21 8.64 7.88
C GLY A 169 0.80 9.19 6.87
N PHE A 170 1.99 8.54 6.72
CA PHE A 170 2.94 8.93 5.68
C PHE A 170 2.33 8.83 4.27
N TYR A 171 1.54 7.80 4.01
CA TYR A 171 0.99 7.53 2.66
C TYR A 171 -0.14 8.48 2.26
N GLU A 172 -0.65 9.30 3.18
CA GLU A 172 -1.52 10.43 2.86
C GLU A 172 -0.82 11.49 1.98
N LYS A 173 0.54 11.48 1.97
CA LYS A 173 1.33 12.36 1.09
C LYS A 173 1.25 11.99 -0.38
N PHE A 174 0.96 10.73 -0.72
CA PHE A 174 0.74 10.28 -2.10
C PHE A 174 -0.61 10.70 -2.66
N TYR A 175 -1.62 10.77 -1.80
CA TYR A 175 -2.98 11.15 -2.17
C TYR A 175 -3.76 11.57 -0.94
N LYS A 176 -4.35 12.76 -0.99
CA LYS A 176 -5.19 13.30 0.07
C LYS A 176 -6.66 13.19 -0.34
N LEU A 177 -7.44 12.44 0.45
CA LEU A 177 -8.87 12.29 0.23
C LEU A 177 -9.59 13.64 0.33
N SER A 178 -10.34 13.99 -0.71
CA SER A 178 -11.18 15.21 -0.82
C SER A 178 -12.65 14.94 -0.51
N LYS A 179 -13.09 13.68 -0.56
CA LYS A 179 -14.46 13.21 -0.29
C LYS A 179 -14.59 12.59 1.11
N PRO A 180 -15.83 12.29 1.58
CA PRO A 180 -16.05 11.55 2.82
C PRO A 180 -15.36 10.18 2.80
N TYR A 181 -14.72 9.82 3.92
CA TYR A 181 -14.06 8.54 4.11
C TYR A 181 -14.07 8.11 5.57
N THR A 182 -13.91 6.82 5.79
CA THR A 182 -13.77 6.22 7.12
C THR A 182 -12.34 5.76 7.35
N THR A 183 -11.83 5.91 8.55
CA THR A 183 -10.52 5.38 8.98
C THR A 183 -10.64 4.74 10.36
N MET A 184 -9.61 4.04 10.79
CA MET A 184 -9.60 3.30 12.05
C MET A 184 -8.39 3.64 12.89
N LYS A 185 -8.61 3.69 14.21
CA LYS A 185 -7.58 3.88 15.21
C LYS A 185 -7.68 2.79 16.27
N PHE A 186 -6.55 2.28 16.73
CA PHE A 186 -6.48 1.18 17.69
C PHE A 186 -5.85 1.66 18.98
N ILE A 187 -6.53 1.36 20.10
CA ILE A 187 -6.11 1.72 21.45
C ILE A 187 -6.05 0.44 22.30
N LYS A 188 -5.02 0.31 23.08
CA LYS A 188 -4.89 -0.72 24.11
C LYS A 188 -4.46 -0.06 25.42
N ASP A 189 -5.15 -0.36 26.50
CA ASP A 189 -4.88 0.20 27.85
C ASP A 189 -4.80 1.75 27.81
N GLY A 190 -5.70 2.39 27.08
CA GLY A 190 -5.77 3.85 26.92
C GLY A 190 -4.70 4.48 26.04
N LYS A 191 -3.80 3.69 25.43
CA LYS A 191 -2.70 4.18 24.58
C LYS A 191 -2.84 3.74 23.13
N VAL A 192 -2.49 4.64 22.20
CA VAL A 192 -2.42 4.29 20.78
C VAL A 192 -1.27 3.33 20.55
N VAL A 193 -1.54 2.20 19.89
CA VAL A 193 -0.56 1.14 19.65
C VAL A 193 -0.20 1.04 18.17
N SER A 194 1.00 1.50 17.80
CA SER A 194 1.44 1.55 16.39
C SER A 194 1.75 0.16 15.82
N HIS A 195 2.35 -0.73 16.59
CA HIS A 195 2.70 -2.10 16.15
C HIS A 195 1.43 -2.93 15.92
N TRP A 196 0.53 -2.97 16.88
CA TRP A 196 -0.75 -3.67 16.77
C TRP A 196 -1.65 -3.09 15.66
N ALA A 197 -1.53 -1.78 15.38
CA ALA A 197 -2.26 -1.17 14.27
C ALA A 197 -1.93 -1.81 12.91
N LYS A 198 -0.69 -2.27 12.69
CA LYS A 198 -0.33 -3.01 11.47
C LYS A 198 -1.05 -4.36 11.40
N ALA A 199 -1.01 -5.13 12.49
CA ALA A 199 -1.68 -6.43 12.56
C ALA A 199 -3.19 -6.28 12.33
N TYR A 200 -3.83 -5.34 13.02
CA TYR A 200 -5.28 -5.15 12.90
C TYR A 200 -5.72 -4.66 11.52
N ARG A 201 -4.91 -3.89 10.80
CA ARG A 201 -5.21 -3.55 9.40
C ARG A 201 -5.30 -4.80 8.53
N GLY A 202 -4.40 -5.76 8.71
CA GLY A 202 -4.45 -7.06 8.02
C GLY A 202 -5.65 -7.90 8.43
N ILE A 203 -5.93 -8.00 9.74
CA ILE A 203 -7.10 -8.72 10.29
C ILE A 203 -8.41 -8.13 9.71
N ILE A 204 -8.52 -6.80 9.64
CA ILE A 204 -9.69 -6.12 9.11
C ILE A 204 -9.87 -6.45 7.63
N LEU A 205 -8.83 -6.38 6.81
CA LEU A 205 -8.90 -6.77 5.40
C LEU A 205 -9.34 -8.23 5.24
N ASN A 206 -8.76 -9.15 6.00
CA ASN A 206 -9.16 -10.57 6.01
C ASN A 206 -10.65 -10.73 6.37
N THR A 207 -11.10 -10.03 7.42
CA THR A 207 -12.47 -10.14 7.89
C THR A 207 -13.47 -9.52 6.91
N ILE A 208 -13.14 -8.37 6.31
CA ILE A 208 -13.94 -7.70 5.29
C ILE A 208 -14.10 -8.59 4.05
N SER A 209 -13.02 -9.18 3.54
CA SER A 209 -13.07 -10.04 2.34
C SER A 209 -13.88 -11.31 2.58
N LYS A 210 -13.70 -11.96 3.74
CA LYS A 210 -14.46 -13.16 4.12
C LYS A 210 -15.96 -12.94 4.27
N ASN A 211 -16.36 -11.73 4.63
CA ASN A 211 -17.77 -11.37 4.79
C ASN A 211 -18.33 -10.57 3.62
N ASN A 212 -17.52 -10.36 2.56
CA ASN A 212 -17.89 -9.61 1.35
C ASN A 212 -18.52 -8.24 1.67
N ILE A 213 -17.90 -7.47 2.55
CA ILE A 213 -18.38 -6.17 3.03
C ILE A 213 -18.21 -5.10 1.96
N ASN A 214 -19.29 -4.51 1.48
CA ASN A 214 -19.29 -3.60 0.35
C ASN A 214 -19.64 -2.15 0.70
N SER A 215 -19.98 -1.86 1.97
CA SER A 215 -20.30 -0.51 2.44
C SER A 215 -19.75 -0.23 3.84
N ILE A 216 -19.64 1.05 4.19
CA ILE A 216 -19.29 1.47 5.56
C ILE A 216 -20.42 1.09 6.55
N GLU A 217 -21.68 1.05 6.12
CA GLU A 217 -22.79 0.61 6.95
C GLU A 217 -22.65 -0.87 7.35
N GLU A 218 -22.35 -1.74 6.38
CA GLU A 218 -22.06 -3.16 6.66
C GLU A 218 -20.83 -3.33 7.58
N LEU A 219 -19.77 -2.55 7.32
CA LEU A 219 -18.56 -2.55 8.14
C LEU A 219 -18.84 -2.20 9.60
N MET A 220 -19.73 -1.24 9.87
CA MET A 220 -20.09 -0.83 11.23
C MET A 220 -20.83 -1.93 12.00
N ASN A 221 -21.49 -2.86 11.30
CA ASN A 221 -22.19 -3.99 11.87
C ASN A 221 -21.29 -5.25 12.00
N LEU A 222 -20.09 -5.20 11.44
CA LEU A 222 -19.16 -6.33 11.42
C LEU A 222 -18.50 -6.53 12.79
N LYS A 223 -18.58 -7.73 13.34
CA LYS A 223 -17.83 -8.10 14.54
C LYS A 223 -16.40 -8.50 14.15
N ILE A 224 -15.44 -7.82 14.73
CA ILE A 224 -14.02 -8.11 14.52
C ILE A 224 -13.47 -8.64 15.86
N ASN A 225 -12.85 -9.82 15.81
CA ASN A 225 -12.32 -10.47 17.01
C ASN A 225 -11.36 -9.56 17.77
N ASN A 226 -11.52 -9.52 19.09
CA ASN A 226 -10.72 -8.71 20.03
C ASN A 226 -10.78 -7.19 19.78
N LEU A 227 -11.77 -6.69 19.02
CA LEU A 227 -11.99 -5.27 18.83
C LEU A 227 -13.40 -4.86 19.25
N VAL A 228 -13.47 -3.82 20.07
CA VAL A 228 -14.74 -3.19 20.48
C VAL A 228 -14.67 -1.71 20.12
N ILE A 229 -15.70 -1.21 19.43
CA ILE A 229 -15.80 0.23 19.13
C ILE A 229 -15.98 0.97 20.46
N SER A 230 -15.04 1.87 20.77
CA SER A 230 -15.09 2.70 21.96
C SER A 230 -15.60 4.10 21.68
N GLU A 231 -15.32 4.65 20.50
CA GLU A 231 -15.69 6.00 20.11
C GLU A 231 -15.74 6.12 18.57
N ILE A 232 -16.60 7.00 18.07
CA ILE A 232 -16.62 7.42 16.68
C ILE A 232 -16.46 8.93 16.66
N LYS A 233 -15.41 9.41 15.97
CA LYS A 233 -15.17 10.84 15.77
C LYS A 233 -15.51 11.24 14.34
N GLU A 234 -16.34 12.23 14.19
CA GLU A 234 -16.70 12.77 12.88
C GLU A 234 -16.16 14.19 12.70
N SER A 235 -15.58 14.45 11.59
CA SER A 235 -15.18 15.76 11.10
C SER A 235 -15.64 15.93 9.66
N LYS A 236 -15.46 17.09 9.03
CA LYS A 236 -16.06 17.43 7.73
C LYS A 236 -16.10 16.29 6.70
N ASN A 237 -14.99 15.59 6.49
CA ASN A 237 -14.88 14.51 5.50
C ASN A 237 -14.38 13.20 6.11
N LYS A 238 -14.08 13.14 7.41
CA LYS A 238 -13.45 12.00 8.05
C LYS A 238 -14.33 11.45 9.16
N LYS A 239 -14.66 10.16 9.07
CA LYS A 239 -15.18 9.35 10.17
C LYS A 239 -14.06 8.49 10.70
N GLU A 240 -13.65 8.66 11.96
CA GLU A 240 -12.62 7.86 12.62
C GLU A 240 -13.27 6.91 13.64
N ILE A 241 -13.21 5.61 13.37
CA ILE A 241 -13.66 4.59 14.28
C ILE A 241 -12.51 4.22 15.21
N ILE A 242 -12.69 4.42 16.51
CA ILE A 242 -11.69 4.10 17.53
C ILE A 242 -12.05 2.76 18.15
N TYR A 243 -11.18 1.77 17.99
CA TYR A 243 -11.32 0.45 18.56
C TYR A 243 -10.44 0.28 19.80
N ASN A 244 -11.02 -0.25 20.87
CA ASN A 244 -10.26 -0.84 21.97
C ASN A 244 -9.94 -2.29 21.65
N ILE A 245 -8.67 -2.65 21.85
CA ILE A 245 -8.19 -4.04 21.79
C ILE A 245 -8.48 -4.67 23.17
N VAL A 246 -9.30 -5.70 23.18
CA VAL A 246 -9.73 -6.46 24.37
C VAL A 246 -9.07 -7.82 24.45
#